data_24b93823b28043ac27fbd2b822dbfeb7
#
_entry.id   24b93823b28043ac27fbd2b822dbfeb7
#
_cell.length_a   1.000
_cell.length_b   1.000
_cell.length_c   1.000
_cell.angle_alpha   90.00
_cell.angle_beta   90.00
_cell.angle_gamma   90.00
#
_symmetry.space_group_name_H-M   'P 1'
#
loop_
_entity.id
_entity.type
_entity.pdbx_description
1 polymer ?
#
loop_
_entity_poly.entity_id
_entity_poly.type
_entity_poly.pdbx_seq_one_letter_code
_entity_poly.pdbx_strand_id
1 'polypeptide(L)'
;LWPAGYQNISTKRNPLAWPETWSLHNTNDGAVKLGPVEHYYDAENAEELIYRIGMAHSEYIRKDVERFRRGRSETEAGKKRQTNGHLLWKFNNNSNIISYGVVDYFNEPMRAYYALKRAYEPFQISFSIGNHITLWAVNDTVGKKEGSVRVQLFSLTKSRVEKEVTMPFSCGPDESVLVGNLDVFGQFKKDCVLAARAVDEQGEVLAESMDYVEMERRLSFPDRGRLSCRVEAGMLVLESDTFARCVELRGGEDGLEFGWLFEDNYFDLLPGVEKKIKVYGKQEVGAVQVKPYYWGKGITVDYTNMKN
;
A
#
# COMPACT_ATOMS: atom_id res chain seq x y z
N LEU A 1 10.84 19.14 15.38
CA LEU A 1 11.73 19.30 14.22
C LEU A 1 11.10 20.05 13.05
N TRP A 2 9.92 20.64 13.24
CA TRP A 2 9.26 21.44 12.22
C TRP A 2 9.31 22.90 12.65
N PRO A 3 10.19 23.74 12.09
CA PRO A 3 10.15 25.15 12.32
C PRO A 3 8.76 25.70 11.95
N ALA A 4 8.21 26.61 12.73
CA ALA A 4 6.84 27.13 12.57
C ALA A 4 6.51 27.62 11.14
N GLY A 5 7.50 28.04 10.36
CA GLY A 5 7.33 28.45 8.97
C GLY A 5 7.08 27.33 7.95
N TYR A 6 7.23 26.05 8.35
CA TYR A 6 7.03 24.89 7.46
C TYR A 6 5.66 24.23 7.60
N GLN A 7 4.83 24.73 8.48
CA GLN A 7 3.48 24.19 8.67
C GLN A 7 2.52 24.62 7.56
N ASN A 8 2.84 25.68 6.82
CA ASN A 8 2.01 26.25 5.76
C ASN A 8 2.70 26.12 4.40
N ILE A 9 2.66 24.95 3.80
CA ILE A 9 3.19 24.68 2.46
C ILE A 9 1.97 24.42 1.58
N SER A 10 1.77 25.22 0.53
CA SER A 10 0.72 24.95 -0.44
C SER A 10 1.31 24.53 -1.78
N THR A 11 0.89 23.37 -2.27
CA THR A 11 1.29 22.85 -3.58
C THR A 11 0.27 23.18 -4.69
N LYS A 12 -0.80 23.94 -4.41
CA LYS A 12 -1.83 24.29 -5.39
C LYS A 12 -1.30 25.00 -6.64
N ARG A 13 -0.32 25.89 -6.46
CA ARG A 13 0.28 26.64 -7.56
C ARG A 13 1.59 26.05 -8.06
N ASN A 14 2.26 25.29 -7.22
CA ASN A 14 3.51 24.61 -7.53
C ASN A 14 3.46 23.20 -6.94
N PRO A 15 3.11 22.17 -7.74
CA PRO A 15 3.03 20.78 -7.27
C PRO A 15 4.34 20.26 -6.67
N LEU A 16 5.44 20.92 -6.98
CA LEU A 16 6.79 20.61 -6.51
C LEU A 16 7.28 21.60 -5.46
N ALA A 17 6.36 22.39 -4.86
CA ALA A 17 6.72 23.30 -3.78
C ALA A 17 7.45 22.53 -2.69
N TRP A 18 8.71 22.88 -2.51
CA TRP A 18 9.65 22.23 -1.64
C TRP A 18 10.14 23.25 -0.62
N PRO A 19 10.08 22.96 0.68
CA PRO A 19 10.63 23.87 1.67
C PRO A 19 12.12 24.07 1.45
N GLU A 20 12.58 25.31 1.45
CA GLU A 20 13.99 25.66 1.15
C GLU A 20 14.96 24.88 2.04
N THR A 21 14.67 24.76 3.34
CA THR A 21 15.51 23.99 4.28
C THR A 21 15.53 22.49 4.00
N TRP A 22 14.50 21.94 3.34
CA TRP A 22 14.53 20.54 2.93
C TRP A 22 15.52 20.29 1.80
N SER A 23 15.87 21.33 1.03
CA SER A 23 16.89 21.25 0.00
C SER A 23 18.25 20.85 0.55
N LEU A 24 18.55 21.19 1.80
CA LEU A 24 19.77 20.76 2.50
C LEU A 24 19.84 19.24 2.72
N HIS A 25 18.68 18.59 2.77
CA HIS A 25 18.54 17.16 2.98
C HIS A 25 18.13 16.41 1.69
N ASN A 26 18.09 17.12 0.55
CA ASN A 26 17.71 16.53 -0.73
C ASN A 26 18.94 16.41 -1.65
N THR A 27 19.30 15.20 -1.99
CA THR A 27 20.43 14.93 -2.91
C THR A 27 20.05 15.06 -4.38
N ASN A 28 18.77 15.23 -4.68
CA ASN A 28 18.25 15.31 -6.04
C ASN A 28 17.08 16.29 -6.10
N ASP A 29 16.97 17.03 -7.17
CA ASP A 29 16.00 18.11 -7.39
C ASP A 29 14.53 17.70 -7.25
N GLY A 30 14.09 17.46 -6.01
CA GLY A 30 12.71 17.48 -5.64
C GLY A 30 11.91 16.17 -5.79
N ALA A 31 10.66 16.29 -5.42
CA ALA A 31 9.65 15.23 -5.36
C ALA A 31 9.32 14.57 -6.72
N VAL A 32 9.68 15.20 -7.84
CA VAL A 32 9.43 14.70 -9.21
C VAL A 32 9.98 13.30 -9.43
N LYS A 33 11.11 12.99 -8.79
CA LYS A 33 11.76 11.67 -8.94
C LYS A 33 11.16 10.60 -8.04
N LEU A 34 10.21 10.95 -7.19
CA LEU A 34 9.62 10.02 -6.21
C LEU A 34 8.29 9.42 -6.66
N GLY A 35 7.85 9.68 -7.90
CA GLY A 35 6.64 9.09 -8.46
C GLY A 35 5.54 10.10 -8.80
N PRO A 36 4.31 9.63 -9.06
CA PRO A 36 3.21 10.44 -9.60
C PRO A 36 2.53 11.29 -8.52
N VAL A 37 3.22 12.32 -8.04
CA VAL A 37 2.70 13.23 -6.99
C VAL A 37 1.39 13.90 -7.37
N GLU A 38 1.14 14.09 -8.66
CA GLU A 38 -0.09 14.66 -9.20
C GLU A 38 -1.34 13.78 -9.03
N HIS A 39 -1.16 12.51 -8.67
CA HIS A 39 -2.27 11.59 -8.37
C HIS A 39 -2.93 11.90 -7.02
N TYR A 40 -2.24 12.63 -6.14
CA TYR A 40 -2.66 12.90 -4.77
C TYR A 40 -3.13 14.34 -4.60
N TYR A 41 -3.85 14.60 -3.51
CA TYR A 41 -4.31 15.94 -3.15
C TYR A 41 -3.13 16.90 -2.96
N ASP A 42 -3.37 18.17 -3.25
CA ASP A 42 -2.40 19.21 -2.95
C ASP A 42 -2.13 19.30 -1.45
N ALA A 43 -0.88 19.50 -1.09
CA ALA A 43 -0.47 19.61 0.29
C ALA A 43 -0.51 21.09 0.74
N GLU A 44 -1.08 21.32 1.91
CA GLU A 44 -1.14 22.65 2.56
C GLU A 44 -0.15 22.75 3.73
N ASN A 45 0.35 21.64 4.20
CA ASN A 45 1.29 21.55 5.31
C ASN A 45 2.31 20.42 5.10
N ALA A 46 3.28 20.34 5.99
CA ALA A 46 4.37 19.39 5.89
C ALA A 46 3.92 17.92 6.02
N GLU A 47 2.95 17.62 6.87
CA GLU A 47 2.43 16.27 7.06
C GLU A 47 1.76 15.76 5.78
N GLU A 48 0.93 16.59 5.16
CA GLU A 48 0.29 16.28 3.87
C GLU A 48 1.31 16.13 2.74
N LEU A 49 2.37 16.94 2.73
CA LEU A 49 3.44 16.81 1.73
C LEU A 49 4.22 15.51 1.91
N ILE A 50 4.54 15.11 3.14
CA ILE A 50 5.18 13.83 3.45
C ILE A 50 4.28 12.66 3.02
N TYR A 51 2.99 12.75 3.30
CA TYR A 51 2.04 11.74 2.84
C TYR A 51 2.05 11.61 1.31
N ARG A 52 1.87 12.73 0.63
CA ARG A 52 1.82 12.81 -0.84
C ARG A 52 3.07 12.22 -1.49
N ILE A 53 4.25 12.61 -1.03
CA ILE A 53 5.53 12.09 -1.54
C ILE A 53 5.68 10.60 -1.23
N GLY A 54 5.38 10.20 0.00
CA GLY A 54 5.49 8.82 0.43
C GLY A 54 4.55 7.87 -0.32
N MET A 55 3.32 8.32 -0.60
CA MET A 55 2.34 7.54 -1.38
C MET A 55 2.74 7.46 -2.85
N ALA A 56 3.19 8.58 -3.44
CA ALA A 56 3.66 8.59 -4.83
C ALA A 56 4.86 7.66 -5.03
N HIS A 57 5.81 7.66 -4.09
CA HIS A 57 6.95 6.74 -4.11
C HIS A 57 6.50 5.28 -3.97
N SER A 58 5.58 5.01 -3.05
CA SER A 58 5.02 3.67 -2.82
C SER A 58 4.29 3.14 -4.04
N GLU A 59 3.46 3.96 -4.68
CA GLU A 59 2.73 3.61 -5.90
C GLU A 59 3.69 3.32 -7.04
N TYR A 60 4.67 4.19 -7.25
CA TYR A 60 5.67 4.03 -8.31
C TYR A 60 6.42 2.70 -8.18
N ILE A 61 7.00 2.43 -7.01
CA ILE A 61 7.76 1.21 -6.76
C ILE A 61 6.87 -0.03 -6.91
N ARG A 62 5.71 -0.04 -6.28
CA ARG A 62 4.79 -1.17 -6.33
C ARG A 62 4.38 -1.51 -7.75
N LYS A 63 3.88 -0.52 -8.49
CA LYS A 63 3.39 -0.71 -9.85
C LYS A 63 4.50 -1.12 -10.82
N ASP A 64 5.72 -0.63 -10.60
CA ASP A 64 6.86 -0.99 -11.44
C ASP A 64 7.28 -2.45 -11.21
N VAL A 65 7.40 -2.89 -9.96
CA VAL A 65 7.68 -4.29 -9.60
C VAL A 65 6.59 -5.22 -10.13
N GLU A 66 5.32 -4.89 -9.89
CA GLU A 66 4.19 -5.68 -10.37
C GLU A 66 4.20 -5.81 -11.91
N ARG A 67 4.47 -4.71 -12.62
CA ARG A 67 4.59 -4.70 -14.08
C ARG A 67 5.71 -5.60 -14.58
N PHE A 68 6.90 -5.55 -13.97
CA PHE A 68 8.02 -6.40 -14.34
C PHE A 68 7.73 -7.87 -14.06
N ARG A 69 7.12 -8.18 -12.93
CA ARG A 69 6.73 -9.55 -12.57
C ARG A 69 5.67 -10.13 -13.52
N ARG A 70 4.68 -9.33 -13.95
CA ARG A 70 3.71 -9.74 -14.98
C ARG A 70 4.35 -9.96 -16.35
N GLY A 71 5.42 -9.29 -16.66
CA GLY A 71 6.10 -9.35 -17.96
C GLY A 71 6.88 -10.63 -18.25
N ARG A 72 6.73 -11.68 -17.42
CA ARG A 72 7.42 -12.97 -17.65
C ARG A 72 6.85 -13.78 -18.80
N SER A 73 5.58 -13.61 -19.11
CA SER A 73 4.86 -14.57 -19.95
C SER A 73 4.62 -14.13 -21.39
N GLU A 74 4.44 -12.84 -21.72
CA GLU A 74 4.07 -12.46 -23.09
C GLU A 74 4.50 -11.07 -23.52
N THR A 75 4.74 -10.97 -24.83
CA THR A 75 4.90 -9.71 -25.55
C THR A 75 3.77 -9.49 -26.51
N GLU A 76 3.48 -8.23 -26.76
CA GLU A 76 2.95 -7.76 -28.04
C GLU A 76 3.83 -8.29 -29.17
N ALA A 77 3.29 -9.05 -30.09
CA ALA A 77 3.96 -9.65 -31.25
C ALA A 77 4.64 -11.02 -31.05
N GLY A 78 4.24 -11.83 -30.07
CA GLY A 78 4.68 -13.25 -30.01
C GLY A 78 6.17 -13.46 -29.65
N LYS A 79 6.87 -12.39 -29.21
CA LYS A 79 8.22 -12.50 -28.67
C LYS A 79 8.14 -12.52 -27.17
N LYS A 80 8.55 -13.60 -26.51
CA LYS A 80 8.64 -13.69 -25.05
C LYS A 80 9.64 -12.65 -24.54
N ARG A 81 9.18 -11.64 -23.82
CA ARG A 81 10.02 -10.81 -22.98
C ARG A 81 10.02 -11.45 -21.61
N GLN A 82 11.08 -12.09 -21.24
CA GLN A 82 11.24 -12.62 -19.90
C GLN A 82 11.94 -11.56 -19.06
N THR A 83 11.22 -10.99 -18.10
CA THR A 83 11.85 -10.23 -17.03
C THR A 83 12.25 -11.23 -15.96
N ASN A 84 13.53 -11.42 -15.73
CA ASN A 84 14.05 -12.42 -14.79
C ASN A 84 14.41 -11.82 -13.43
N GLY A 85 14.17 -10.53 -13.21
CA GLY A 85 14.45 -9.88 -11.94
C GLY A 85 14.21 -8.37 -11.98
N HIS A 86 14.24 -7.79 -10.79
CA HIS A 86 14.13 -6.36 -10.57
C HIS A 86 15.13 -5.95 -9.49
N LEU A 87 15.88 -4.89 -9.73
CA LEU A 87 16.84 -4.35 -8.77
C LEU A 87 16.36 -2.98 -8.28
N LEU A 88 16.23 -2.84 -6.97
CA LEU A 88 15.87 -1.59 -6.34
C LEU A 88 17.10 -0.76 -6.02
N TRP A 89 17.14 0.46 -6.47
CA TRP A 89 18.07 1.49 -6.03
C TRP A 89 17.29 2.58 -5.30
N LYS A 90 17.42 2.68 -3.97
CA LYS A 90 18.29 1.91 -3.06
C LYS A 90 17.46 1.40 -1.88
N PHE A 91 17.98 0.40 -1.12
CA PHE A 91 17.25 -0.18 0.00
C PHE A 91 17.16 0.80 1.18
N ASN A 92 18.31 1.31 1.67
CA ASN A 92 18.32 2.18 2.83
C ASN A 92 19.09 3.48 2.58
N ASN A 93 18.80 4.49 3.40
CA ASN A 93 19.53 5.74 3.45
C ASN A 93 20.67 5.63 4.47
N ASN A 94 21.86 6.09 4.08
CA ASN A 94 23.06 6.13 4.93
C ASN A 94 23.27 7.48 5.64
N SER A 95 22.35 8.41 5.43
CA SER A 95 22.32 9.73 6.06
C SER A 95 20.87 10.20 6.14
N ASN A 96 20.61 11.21 6.95
CA ASN A 96 19.27 11.79 7.10
C ASN A 96 18.93 12.66 5.88
N ILE A 97 18.57 12.02 4.78
CA ILE A 97 18.27 12.63 3.49
C ILE A 97 16.91 12.18 2.96
N ILE A 98 16.31 13.05 2.16
CA ILE A 98 15.13 12.73 1.37
C ILE A 98 15.61 12.14 0.04
N SER A 99 15.40 10.84 -0.15
CA SER A 99 15.97 10.08 -1.25
C SER A 99 15.11 8.83 -1.58
N TYR A 100 15.63 7.99 -2.47
CA TYR A 100 14.95 6.78 -2.98
C TYR A 100 14.98 5.58 -2.03
N GLY A 101 15.56 5.68 -0.83
CA GLY A 101 15.57 4.59 0.12
C GLY A 101 14.16 4.21 0.55
N VAL A 102 13.95 2.93 0.81
CA VAL A 102 12.68 2.41 1.38
C VAL A 102 12.77 2.21 2.89
N VAL A 103 13.98 2.23 3.43
CA VAL A 103 14.29 2.29 4.87
C VAL A 103 15.05 3.58 5.11
N ASP A 104 14.69 4.33 6.15
CA ASP A 104 15.29 5.60 6.45
C ASP A 104 16.65 5.45 7.19
N TYR A 105 17.27 6.58 7.53
CA TYR A 105 18.54 6.63 8.26
C TYR A 105 18.46 6.01 9.68
N PHE A 106 17.30 6.04 10.30
CA PHE A 106 17.05 5.49 11.63
C PHE A 106 16.69 4.00 11.61
N ASN A 107 16.76 3.35 10.43
CA ASN A 107 16.34 1.99 10.16
C ASN A 107 14.83 1.76 10.31
N GLU A 108 14.04 2.81 10.18
CA GLU A 108 12.58 2.70 10.18
C GLU A 108 12.06 2.43 8.75
N PRO A 109 11.23 1.40 8.58
CA PRO A 109 10.61 1.09 7.28
C PRO A 109 9.62 2.18 6.85
N MET A 110 9.82 2.72 5.67
CA MET A 110 8.95 3.75 5.09
C MET A 110 7.73 3.13 4.39
N ARG A 111 6.76 3.95 3.98
CA ARG A 111 5.58 3.49 3.20
C ARG A 111 5.98 2.64 2.00
N ALA A 112 7.01 3.07 1.27
CA ALA A 112 7.52 2.36 0.10
C ALA A 112 8.10 0.98 0.43
N TYR A 113 8.64 0.76 1.64
CA TYR A 113 9.09 -0.56 2.09
C TYR A 113 7.94 -1.57 2.12
N TYR A 114 6.82 -1.20 2.73
CA TYR A 114 5.68 -2.11 2.84
C TYR A 114 4.98 -2.32 1.50
N ALA A 115 4.92 -1.30 0.65
CA ALA A 115 4.42 -1.45 -0.70
C ALA A 115 5.29 -2.42 -1.53
N LEU A 116 6.62 -2.30 -1.40
CA LEU A 116 7.60 -3.18 -2.02
C LEU A 116 7.49 -4.61 -1.47
N LYS A 117 7.37 -4.76 -0.14
CA LYS A 117 7.20 -6.05 0.51
C LYS A 117 6.00 -6.80 -0.06
N ARG A 118 4.84 -6.15 -0.15
CA ARG A 118 3.63 -6.74 -0.76
C ARG A 118 3.84 -7.08 -2.23
N ALA A 119 4.54 -6.22 -2.98
CA ALA A 119 4.81 -6.44 -4.40
C ALA A 119 5.79 -7.61 -4.64
N TYR A 120 6.59 -7.99 -3.66
CA TYR A 120 7.52 -9.13 -3.72
C TYR A 120 7.03 -10.40 -3.04
N GLU A 121 5.77 -10.45 -2.57
CA GLU A 121 5.24 -11.71 -2.05
C GLU A 121 5.40 -12.83 -3.09
N PRO A 122 5.88 -14.04 -2.68
CA PRO A 122 6.19 -15.11 -3.63
C PRO A 122 5.03 -15.53 -4.52
N PHE A 123 3.81 -15.52 -3.97
CA PHE A 123 2.59 -15.59 -4.76
C PHE A 123 1.82 -14.28 -4.62
N GLN A 124 1.49 -13.66 -5.74
CA GLN A 124 0.85 -12.36 -5.79
C GLN A 124 -0.24 -12.32 -6.84
N ILE A 125 -1.31 -11.59 -6.55
CA ILE A 125 -2.26 -11.10 -7.54
C ILE A 125 -2.13 -9.58 -7.67
N SER A 126 -2.25 -9.04 -8.88
CA SER A 126 -2.14 -7.59 -9.10
C SER A 126 -3.00 -7.12 -10.27
N PHE A 127 -3.48 -5.89 -10.14
CA PHE A 127 -4.20 -5.24 -11.22
C PHE A 127 -3.23 -4.58 -12.20
N SER A 128 -3.55 -4.64 -13.49
CA SER A 128 -2.98 -3.78 -14.52
C SER A 128 -4.07 -2.83 -15.00
N ILE A 129 -3.90 -1.55 -14.71
CA ILE A 129 -4.87 -0.51 -15.03
C ILE A 129 -4.27 0.40 -16.09
N GLY A 130 -4.91 0.42 -17.27
CA GLY A 130 -4.51 1.21 -18.43
C GLY A 130 -5.70 1.39 -19.35
N ASN A 131 -5.51 1.11 -20.64
CA ASN A 131 -6.64 1.06 -21.60
C ASN A 131 -7.64 -0.03 -21.22
N HIS A 132 -7.15 -1.10 -20.62
CA HIS A 132 -7.92 -2.21 -20.07
C HIS A 132 -7.60 -2.39 -18.58
N ILE A 133 -8.56 -2.94 -17.85
CA ILE A 133 -8.36 -3.37 -16.46
C ILE A 133 -8.24 -4.89 -16.49
N THR A 134 -7.10 -5.40 -16.09
CA THR A 134 -6.84 -6.85 -16.04
C THR A 134 -6.31 -7.26 -14.67
N LEU A 135 -6.63 -8.48 -14.27
CA LEU A 135 -6.08 -9.13 -13.07
C LEU A 135 -5.11 -10.22 -13.49
N TRP A 136 -3.96 -10.24 -12.82
CA TRP A 136 -2.87 -11.19 -13.05
C TRP A 136 -2.53 -11.92 -11.76
N ALA A 137 -2.12 -13.18 -11.89
CA ALA A 137 -1.47 -13.94 -10.84
C ALA A 137 -0.01 -14.21 -11.23
N VAL A 138 0.89 -14.06 -10.26
CA VAL A 138 2.33 -14.32 -10.42
C VAL A 138 2.77 -15.27 -9.32
N ASN A 139 3.44 -16.35 -9.70
CA ASN A 139 3.88 -17.39 -8.79
C ASN A 139 5.39 -17.62 -8.91
N ASP A 140 6.14 -17.17 -7.91
CA ASP A 140 7.59 -17.37 -7.79
C ASP A 140 7.92 -18.57 -6.87
N THR A 141 6.91 -19.35 -6.46
CA THR A 141 7.10 -20.53 -5.64
C THR A 141 7.38 -21.77 -6.49
N VAL A 142 7.93 -22.81 -5.88
CA VAL A 142 8.21 -24.09 -6.55
C VAL A 142 6.96 -24.94 -6.79
N GLY A 143 5.83 -24.60 -6.17
CA GLY A 143 4.56 -25.33 -6.28
C GLY A 143 3.53 -24.56 -7.10
N LYS A 144 2.69 -25.30 -7.81
CA LYS A 144 1.52 -24.75 -8.49
C LYS A 144 0.58 -24.08 -7.47
N LYS A 145 -0.02 -22.96 -7.84
CA LYS A 145 -1.07 -22.28 -7.10
C LYS A 145 -2.35 -22.26 -7.93
N GLU A 146 -3.44 -22.71 -7.34
CA GLU A 146 -4.74 -22.74 -8.00
C GLU A 146 -5.88 -22.50 -7.00
N GLY A 147 -7.03 -22.10 -7.51
CA GLY A 147 -8.19 -21.75 -6.72
C GLY A 147 -9.09 -20.73 -7.40
N SER A 148 -9.64 -19.81 -6.64
CA SER A 148 -10.49 -18.75 -7.16
C SER A 148 -10.07 -17.37 -6.65
N VAL A 149 -10.28 -16.35 -7.48
CA VAL A 149 -10.13 -14.94 -7.08
C VAL A 149 -11.48 -14.26 -7.10
N ARG A 150 -11.90 -13.75 -5.95
CA ARG A 150 -13.04 -12.85 -5.83
C ARG A 150 -12.57 -11.42 -6.01
N VAL A 151 -13.13 -10.72 -6.96
CA VAL A 151 -12.87 -9.29 -7.25
C VAL A 151 -14.12 -8.48 -6.96
N GLN A 152 -13.95 -7.45 -6.15
CA GLN A 152 -15.01 -6.53 -5.77
C GLN A 152 -14.68 -5.12 -6.24
N LEU A 153 -15.69 -4.42 -6.75
CA LEU A 153 -15.70 -2.99 -6.94
C LEU A 153 -16.48 -2.37 -5.78
N PHE A 154 -15.74 -1.77 -4.84
CA PHE A 154 -16.29 -1.18 -3.64
C PHE A 154 -16.43 0.35 -3.82
N SER A 155 -17.63 0.89 -3.59
CA SER A 155 -17.89 2.34 -3.62
C SER A 155 -17.54 2.97 -2.27
N LEU A 156 -16.66 3.95 -2.29
CA LEU A 156 -16.23 4.70 -1.10
C LEU A 156 -17.38 5.54 -0.50
N THR A 157 -18.15 6.23 -1.35
CA THR A 157 -19.26 7.10 -0.89
C THR A 157 -20.48 6.32 -0.43
N LYS A 158 -20.78 5.18 -1.07
CA LYS A 158 -21.94 4.36 -0.71
C LYS A 158 -21.60 3.31 0.35
N SER A 159 -20.31 3.14 0.67
CA SER A 159 -19.78 2.15 1.62
C SER A 159 -20.31 0.73 1.38
N ARG A 160 -20.31 0.30 0.10
CA ARG A 160 -20.80 -1.03 -0.28
C ARG A 160 -20.15 -1.53 -1.56
N VAL A 161 -20.20 -2.86 -1.74
CA VAL A 161 -19.84 -3.50 -3.00
C VAL A 161 -20.88 -3.18 -4.07
N GLU A 162 -20.47 -2.59 -5.19
CA GLU A 162 -21.32 -2.28 -6.34
C GLU A 162 -21.32 -3.42 -7.36
N LYS A 163 -20.18 -4.10 -7.51
CA LYS A 163 -20.02 -5.27 -8.37
C LYS A 163 -19.06 -6.26 -7.78
N GLU A 164 -19.30 -7.51 -8.08
CA GLU A 164 -18.43 -8.62 -7.71
C GLU A 164 -18.35 -9.63 -8.84
N VAL A 165 -17.19 -10.24 -9.00
CA VAL A 165 -16.96 -11.38 -9.88
C VAL A 165 -15.99 -12.35 -9.23
N THR A 166 -16.22 -13.64 -9.42
CA THR A 166 -15.29 -14.69 -9.01
C THR A 166 -14.79 -15.41 -10.25
N MET A 167 -13.48 -15.56 -10.34
CA MET A 167 -12.81 -16.18 -11.47
C MET A 167 -11.88 -17.29 -10.99
N PRO A 168 -11.85 -18.46 -11.64
CA PRO A 168 -10.85 -19.47 -11.35
C PRO A 168 -9.47 -19.01 -11.83
N PHE A 169 -8.42 -19.49 -11.17
CA PHE A 169 -7.05 -19.33 -11.63
C PHE A 169 -6.24 -20.59 -11.40
N SER A 170 -5.20 -20.75 -12.21
CA SER A 170 -4.18 -21.78 -12.07
C SER A 170 -2.88 -21.19 -12.58
N CYS A 171 -1.86 -21.14 -11.72
CA CYS A 171 -0.55 -20.53 -11.99
C CYS A 171 0.54 -21.50 -11.59
N GLY A 172 1.33 -21.96 -12.56
CA GLY A 172 2.46 -22.87 -12.35
C GLY A 172 3.62 -22.19 -11.63
N PRO A 173 4.67 -22.97 -11.26
CA PRO A 173 5.90 -22.39 -10.73
C PRO A 173 6.57 -21.46 -11.75
N ASP A 174 7.17 -20.37 -11.25
CA ASP A 174 7.83 -19.35 -12.08
C ASP A 174 6.96 -18.82 -13.23
N GLU A 175 5.66 -18.74 -13.02
CA GLU A 175 4.68 -18.35 -14.04
C GLU A 175 3.98 -17.04 -13.69
N SER A 176 3.55 -16.34 -14.74
CA SER A 176 2.64 -15.20 -14.67
C SER A 176 1.47 -15.46 -15.61
N VAL A 177 0.24 -15.41 -15.11
CA VAL A 177 -0.97 -15.71 -15.89
C VAL A 177 -1.98 -14.57 -15.81
N LEU A 178 -2.64 -14.31 -16.93
CA LEU A 178 -3.81 -13.45 -16.98
C LEU A 178 -5.01 -14.19 -16.37
N VAL A 179 -5.51 -13.74 -15.24
CA VAL A 179 -6.70 -14.32 -14.58
C VAL A 179 -7.98 -13.86 -15.29
N GLY A 180 -8.07 -12.58 -15.65
CA GLY A 180 -9.24 -12.10 -16.38
C GLY A 180 -9.21 -10.61 -16.72
N ASN A 181 -10.16 -10.24 -17.59
CA ASN A 181 -10.44 -8.86 -17.98
C ASN A 181 -11.60 -8.31 -17.14
N LEU A 182 -11.41 -7.12 -16.60
CA LEU A 182 -12.31 -6.42 -15.69
C LEU A 182 -12.80 -5.09 -16.26
N ASP A 183 -12.75 -4.90 -17.58
CA ASP A 183 -13.12 -3.63 -18.25
C ASP A 183 -14.53 -3.15 -17.90
N VAL A 184 -15.42 -4.09 -17.59
CA VAL A 184 -16.76 -3.77 -17.09
C VAL A 184 -16.73 -2.90 -15.81
N PHE A 185 -15.68 -2.99 -15.02
CA PHE A 185 -15.49 -2.19 -13.81
C PHE A 185 -15.03 -0.76 -14.12
N GLY A 186 -14.40 -0.54 -15.26
CA GLY A 186 -13.97 0.78 -15.72
C GLY A 186 -15.11 1.77 -15.99
N GLN A 187 -16.33 1.29 -16.14
CA GLN A 187 -17.52 2.13 -16.29
C GLN A 187 -17.92 2.83 -14.97
N PHE A 188 -17.42 2.35 -13.85
CA PHE A 188 -17.70 2.84 -12.49
C PHE A 188 -16.50 3.58 -11.88
N LYS A 189 -15.70 4.26 -12.70
CA LYS A 189 -14.41 4.90 -12.33
C LYS A 189 -14.50 5.89 -11.18
N LYS A 190 -15.65 6.46 -10.93
CA LYS A 190 -15.80 7.48 -9.89
C LYS A 190 -16.00 6.82 -8.55
N ASP A 191 -15.10 7.12 -7.62
CA ASP A 191 -15.28 6.88 -6.20
C ASP A 191 -15.29 5.39 -5.80
N CYS A 192 -14.51 4.58 -6.51
CA CYS A 192 -14.43 3.14 -6.24
C CYS A 192 -12.99 2.64 -6.07
N VAL A 193 -12.85 1.61 -5.26
CA VAL A 193 -11.64 0.81 -5.13
C VAL A 193 -11.88 -0.61 -5.64
N LEU A 194 -10.90 -1.15 -6.34
CA LEU A 194 -10.83 -2.55 -6.72
C LEU A 194 -10.18 -3.34 -5.58
N ALA A 195 -10.85 -4.39 -5.12
CA ALA A 195 -10.29 -5.30 -4.12
C ALA A 195 -10.37 -6.74 -4.65
N ALA A 196 -9.27 -7.46 -4.60
CA ALA A 196 -9.18 -8.85 -5.02
C ALA A 196 -8.64 -9.71 -3.89
N ARG A 197 -9.22 -10.90 -3.72
CA ARG A 197 -8.79 -11.91 -2.77
C ARG A 197 -8.75 -13.27 -3.45
N ALA A 198 -7.55 -13.85 -3.52
CA ALA A 198 -7.31 -15.20 -4.01
C ALA A 198 -7.35 -16.19 -2.86
N VAL A 199 -8.09 -17.27 -3.05
CA VAL A 199 -8.17 -18.39 -2.11
C VAL A 199 -7.92 -19.70 -2.83
N ASP A 200 -7.36 -20.67 -2.12
CA ASP A 200 -7.22 -22.04 -2.62
C ASP A 200 -8.55 -22.83 -2.52
N GLU A 201 -8.52 -24.11 -2.86
CA GLU A 201 -9.68 -24.99 -2.79
C GLU A 201 -10.18 -25.24 -1.35
N GLN A 202 -9.33 -25.04 -0.35
CA GLN A 202 -9.64 -25.16 1.06
C GLN A 202 -10.21 -23.86 1.65
N GLY A 203 -10.17 -22.77 0.87
CA GLY A 203 -10.62 -21.44 1.28
C GLY A 203 -9.55 -20.63 2.01
N GLU A 204 -8.31 -21.13 2.06
CA GLU A 204 -7.19 -20.39 2.64
C GLU A 204 -6.75 -19.24 1.73
N VAL A 205 -6.50 -18.08 2.33
CA VAL A 205 -6.11 -16.88 1.59
C VAL A 205 -4.68 -17.02 1.07
N LEU A 206 -4.53 -16.98 -0.24
CA LEU A 206 -3.24 -17.05 -0.91
C LEU A 206 -2.64 -15.66 -1.17
N ALA A 207 -3.46 -14.69 -1.57
CA ALA A 207 -3.02 -13.31 -1.82
C ALA A 207 -4.20 -12.34 -1.81
N GLU A 208 -3.90 -11.07 -1.51
CA GLU A 208 -4.84 -9.95 -1.60
C GLU A 208 -4.22 -8.81 -2.38
N SER A 209 -5.06 -8.02 -3.05
CA SER A 209 -4.63 -6.82 -3.77
C SER A 209 -5.73 -5.77 -3.75
N MET A 210 -5.34 -4.51 -3.60
CA MET A 210 -6.22 -3.36 -3.81
C MET A 210 -5.58 -2.37 -4.76
N ASP A 211 -6.41 -1.76 -5.62
CA ASP A 211 -5.97 -0.68 -6.50
C ASP A 211 -7.12 0.26 -6.83
N TYR A 212 -6.79 1.41 -7.39
CA TYR A 212 -7.72 2.48 -7.69
C TYR A 212 -7.77 2.72 -9.20
N VAL A 213 -8.98 2.79 -9.75
CA VAL A 213 -9.18 3.07 -11.19
C VAL A 213 -8.99 4.55 -11.50
N GLU A 214 -9.16 5.41 -10.48
CA GLU A 214 -9.03 6.87 -10.59
C GLU A 214 -7.90 7.36 -9.67
N MET A 215 -7.37 8.53 -9.95
CA MET A 215 -6.38 9.19 -9.11
C MET A 215 -6.95 9.49 -7.73
N GLU A 216 -6.16 9.33 -6.67
CA GLU A 216 -6.58 9.54 -5.28
C GLU A 216 -7.24 10.90 -5.08
N ARG A 217 -6.70 11.97 -5.65
CA ARG A 217 -7.24 13.34 -5.56
C ARG A 217 -8.63 13.54 -6.18
N ARG A 218 -9.17 12.54 -6.86
CA ARG A 218 -10.52 12.55 -7.43
C ARG A 218 -11.48 11.61 -6.70
N LEU A 219 -11.00 10.97 -5.65
CA LEU A 219 -11.76 10.05 -4.81
C LEU A 219 -12.20 10.75 -3.54
N SER A 220 -13.31 10.33 -2.97
CA SER A 220 -13.85 10.87 -1.72
C SER A 220 -13.69 9.82 -0.63
N PHE A 221 -12.59 9.90 0.11
CA PHE A 221 -12.35 8.98 1.22
C PHE A 221 -13.16 9.39 2.46
N PRO A 222 -13.69 8.43 3.22
CA PRO A 222 -14.29 8.71 4.51
C PRO A 222 -13.27 9.40 5.45
N ASP A 223 -13.72 10.44 6.15
CA ASP A 223 -12.93 11.21 7.12
C ASP A 223 -13.09 10.73 8.57
N ARG A 224 -13.95 9.73 8.77
CA ARG A 224 -14.29 9.15 10.08
C ARG A 224 -14.90 7.77 9.93
N GLY A 225 -14.87 7.02 11.00
CA GLY A 225 -15.47 5.71 11.17
C GLY A 225 -15.15 5.15 12.54
N ARG A 226 -15.59 3.93 12.80
CA ARG A 226 -15.20 3.20 14.00
C ARG A 226 -14.08 2.23 13.63
N LEU A 227 -12.92 2.50 14.16
CA LEU A 227 -11.78 1.60 14.10
C LEU A 227 -11.70 0.82 15.40
N SER A 228 -11.57 -0.50 15.31
CA SER A 228 -11.24 -1.35 16.44
C SER A 228 -9.88 -2.00 16.21
N CYS A 229 -9.12 -2.12 17.28
CA CYS A 229 -7.88 -2.87 17.29
C CYS A 229 -7.77 -3.59 18.64
N ARG A 230 -7.51 -4.88 18.62
CA ARG A 230 -7.29 -5.69 19.81
C ARG A 230 -6.02 -6.52 19.64
N VAL A 231 -5.48 -7.00 20.75
CA VAL A 231 -4.32 -7.88 20.75
C VAL A 231 -4.79 -9.31 20.98
N GLU A 232 -4.48 -10.20 20.05
CA GLU A 232 -4.78 -11.63 20.14
C GLU A 232 -3.52 -12.44 19.79
N ALA A 233 -3.07 -13.28 20.71
CA ALA A 233 -1.88 -14.13 20.54
C ALA A 233 -0.66 -13.35 20.02
N GLY A 234 -0.43 -12.12 20.54
CA GLY A 234 0.68 -11.27 20.14
C GLY A 234 0.55 -10.61 18.76
N MET A 235 -0.62 -10.68 18.16
CA MET A 235 -0.95 -9.98 16.90
C MET A 235 -1.92 -8.84 17.16
N LEU A 236 -1.79 -7.77 16.40
CA LEU A 236 -2.82 -6.74 16.29
C LEU A 236 -3.91 -7.23 15.33
N VAL A 237 -5.15 -7.24 15.78
CA VAL A 237 -6.31 -7.59 14.96
C VAL A 237 -7.14 -6.33 14.77
N LEU A 238 -7.19 -5.84 13.54
CA LEU A 238 -7.82 -4.58 13.17
C LEU A 238 -9.09 -4.82 12.35
N GLU A 239 -10.10 -4.00 12.62
CA GLU A 239 -11.34 -3.95 11.86
C GLU A 239 -11.87 -2.52 11.81
N SER A 240 -12.55 -2.17 10.72
CA SER A 240 -13.21 -0.88 10.56
C SER A 240 -14.64 -1.07 10.07
N ASP A 241 -15.57 -0.21 10.49
CA ASP A 241 -16.93 -0.16 9.95
C ASP A 241 -17.06 0.66 8.66
N THR A 242 -15.98 1.35 8.29
CA THR A 242 -15.91 2.25 7.14
C THR A 242 -14.59 2.03 6.43
N PHE A 243 -14.51 2.31 5.12
CA PHE A 243 -13.24 2.23 4.41
C PHE A 243 -12.18 3.10 5.06
N ALA A 244 -11.06 2.50 5.42
CA ALA A 244 -9.94 3.21 6.06
C ALA A 244 -8.73 3.21 5.14
N ARG A 245 -8.36 4.40 4.64
CA ARG A 245 -7.24 4.61 3.72
C ARG A 245 -5.93 4.73 4.47
N CYS A 246 -4.91 4.02 4.02
CA CYS A 246 -3.53 4.13 4.47
C CYS A 246 -3.43 4.10 6.01
N VAL A 247 -3.86 2.98 6.60
CA VAL A 247 -3.79 2.77 8.05
C VAL A 247 -2.33 2.66 8.46
N GLU A 248 -1.90 3.58 9.28
CA GLU A 248 -0.55 3.67 9.82
C GLU A 248 -0.51 3.13 11.25
N LEU A 249 0.47 2.28 11.51
CA LEU A 249 0.81 1.74 12.82
C LEU A 249 2.11 2.39 13.29
N ARG A 250 2.12 2.94 14.50
CA ARG A 250 3.32 3.53 15.13
C ARG A 250 3.45 3.08 16.57
N GLY A 251 4.67 2.88 17.01
CA GLY A 251 4.98 2.54 18.39
C GLY A 251 4.95 3.75 19.33
N GLY A 252 4.58 3.51 20.58
CA GLY A 252 4.46 4.51 21.64
C GLY A 252 3.11 5.20 21.70
N GLU A 253 2.81 5.81 22.85
CA GLU A 253 1.56 6.58 23.07
C GLU A 253 1.44 7.78 22.14
N ASP A 254 2.57 8.40 21.81
CA ASP A 254 2.65 9.56 20.89
C ASP A 254 3.02 9.15 19.44
N GLY A 255 3.21 7.86 19.18
CA GLY A 255 3.62 7.36 17.87
C GLY A 255 5.06 7.71 17.48
N LEU A 256 5.93 8.01 18.43
CA LEU A 256 7.32 8.44 18.20
C LEU A 256 8.36 7.45 18.74
N GLU A 257 7.93 6.31 19.24
CA GLU A 257 8.85 5.29 19.75
C GLU A 257 9.42 4.45 18.62
N PHE A 258 10.74 4.42 18.50
CA PHE A 258 11.47 3.65 17.49
C PHE A 258 11.61 2.17 17.86
N GLY A 259 11.87 1.35 16.83
CA GLY A 259 12.16 -0.08 17.01
C GLY A 259 10.93 -0.97 16.98
N TRP A 260 9.77 -0.43 16.65
CA TRP A 260 8.57 -1.20 16.34
C TRP A 260 8.57 -1.62 14.88
N LEU A 261 8.55 -2.91 14.62
CA LEU A 261 8.45 -3.45 13.27
C LEU A 261 7.16 -4.25 13.14
N PHE A 262 6.34 -3.88 12.19
CA PHE A 262 5.07 -4.55 11.89
C PHE A 262 5.21 -5.45 10.66
N GLU A 263 4.46 -6.53 10.62
CA GLU A 263 4.41 -7.42 9.46
C GLU A 263 3.92 -6.68 8.21
N ASP A 264 2.94 -5.81 8.36
CA ASP A 264 2.44 -4.92 7.33
C ASP A 264 2.09 -3.56 7.94
N ASN A 265 2.11 -2.50 7.13
CA ASN A 265 1.78 -1.15 7.54
C ASN A 265 1.35 -0.32 6.32
N TYR A 266 0.71 0.82 6.55
CA TYR A 266 0.21 1.70 5.49
C TYR A 266 -0.69 0.96 4.50
N PHE A 267 -1.58 0.15 5.01
CA PHE A 267 -2.55 -0.64 4.24
C PHE A 267 -3.94 -0.01 4.27
N ASP A 268 -4.80 -0.45 3.37
CA ASP A 268 -6.21 -0.08 3.36
C ASP A 268 -7.05 -1.16 4.05
N LEU A 269 -8.15 -0.74 4.71
CA LEU A 269 -9.12 -1.67 5.29
C LEU A 269 -10.48 -1.48 4.62
N LEU A 270 -11.03 -2.58 4.12
CA LEU A 270 -12.44 -2.65 3.75
C LEU A 270 -13.30 -2.80 5.00
N PRO A 271 -14.54 -2.25 5.00
CA PRO A 271 -15.45 -2.41 6.13
C PRO A 271 -15.76 -3.88 6.44
N GLY A 272 -15.72 -4.22 7.74
CA GLY A 272 -16.04 -5.56 8.23
C GLY A 272 -15.03 -6.64 7.87
N VAL A 273 -13.85 -6.26 7.38
CA VAL A 273 -12.75 -7.21 7.07
C VAL A 273 -11.69 -7.10 8.14
N GLU A 274 -11.46 -8.19 8.87
CA GLU A 274 -10.36 -8.26 9.83
C GLU A 274 -9.01 -8.34 9.14
N LYS A 275 -8.05 -7.55 9.63
CA LYS A 275 -6.63 -7.66 9.25
C LYS A 275 -5.79 -7.96 10.49
N LYS A 276 -5.03 -9.03 10.40
CA LYS A 276 -4.11 -9.48 11.47
C LYS A 276 -2.70 -9.08 11.12
N ILE A 277 -2.03 -8.41 12.05
CA ILE A 277 -0.67 -7.88 11.88
C ILE A 277 0.22 -8.43 12.98
N LYS A 278 1.25 -9.14 12.60
CA LYS A 278 2.30 -9.58 13.51
C LYS A 278 3.19 -8.42 13.88
N VAL A 279 3.53 -8.32 15.15
CA VAL A 279 4.49 -7.33 15.64
C VAL A 279 5.83 -8.02 15.84
N TYR A 280 6.88 -7.45 15.23
CA TYR A 280 8.26 -7.89 15.40
C TYR A 280 9.02 -6.85 16.19
N GLY A 281 10.10 -7.25 16.83
CA GLY A 281 10.98 -6.33 17.53
C GLY A 281 11.16 -6.69 19.00
N LYS A 282 11.80 -5.76 19.71
CA LYS A 282 12.23 -6.00 21.10
C LYS A 282 11.13 -5.69 22.13
N GLN A 283 10.09 -5.01 21.72
CA GLN A 283 9.04 -4.56 22.64
C GLN A 283 8.09 -5.72 22.96
N GLU A 284 8.08 -6.12 24.22
CA GLU A 284 7.13 -7.10 24.74
C GLU A 284 5.86 -6.44 25.27
N VAL A 285 5.97 -5.17 25.66
CA VAL A 285 4.89 -4.34 26.20
C VAL A 285 5.07 -2.90 25.74
N GLY A 286 3.99 -2.24 25.35
CA GLY A 286 3.98 -0.84 24.96
C GLY A 286 2.65 -0.43 24.39
N ALA A 287 2.58 0.75 23.82
CA ALA A 287 1.40 1.26 23.14
C ALA A 287 1.63 1.27 21.64
N VAL A 288 0.58 1.03 20.87
CA VAL A 288 0.58 1.17 19.41
C VAL A 288 -0.52 2.14 19.02
N GLN A 289 -0.14 3.19 18.32
CA GLN A 289 -1.09 4.06 17.63
C GLN A 289 -1.51 3.45 16.31
N VAL A 290 -2.81 3.53 16.02
CA VAL A 290 -3.42 3.07 14.76
C VAL A 290 -4.22 4.23 14.20
N LYS A 291 -3.84 4.74 13.02
CA LYS A 291 -4.47 5.92 12.44
C LYS A 291 -4.65 5.77 10.92
N PRO A 292 -5.88 5.74 10.40
CA PRO A 292 -6.14 5.96 8.99
C PRO A 292 -5.80 7.41 8.60
N TYR A 293 -5.23 7.59 7.42
CA TYR A 293 -4.69 8.91 7.03
C TYR A 293 -5.75 10.02 7.04
N TYR A 294 -6.91 9.79 6.41
CA TYR A 294 -7.95 10.83 6.30
C TYR A 294 -8.78 11.04 7.56
N TRP A 295 -8.61 10.21 8.59
CA TRP A 295 -9.36 10.34 9.82
C TRP A 295 -8.67 11.33 10.77
N GLY A 296 -9.45 12.23 11.35
CA GLY A 296 -8.93 13.25 12.26
C GLY A 296 -8.30 12.69 13.55
N LYS A 297 -8.72 11.47 13.96
CA LYS A 297 -8.19 10.78 15.14
C LYS A 297 -7.96 9.31 14.84
N GLY A 298 -6.86 8.78 15.37
CA GLY A 298 -6.60 7.35 15.50
C GLY A 298 -7.03 6.83 16.87
N ILE A 299 -6.64 5.59 17.15
CA ILE A 299 -6.78 4.95 18.47
C ILE A 299 -5.40 4.53 18.96
N THR A 300 -5.26 4.43 20.28
CA THR A 300 -4.08 3.85 20.93
C THR A 300 -4.49 2.55 21.58
N VAL A 301 -3.68 1.52 21.40
CA VAL A 301 -3.92 0.17 21.90
C VAL A 301 -2.74 -0.26 22.74
N ASP A 302 -3.01 -0.73 23.95
CA ASP A 302 -2.01 -1.35 24.80
C ASP A 302 -1.61 -2.70 24.19
N TYR A 303 -0.34 -2.81 23.81
CA TYR A 303 0.21 -4.03 23.27
C TYR A 303 1.00 -4.79 24.34
N THR A 304 0.64 -6.04 24.52
CA THR A 304 1.40 -6.96 25.36
C THR A 304 1.58 -8.26 24.57
N ASN A 305 2.82 -8.60 24.28
CA ASN A 305 3.18 -9.87 23.69
C ASN A 305 3.24 -10.94 24.79
N MET A 306 2.13 -11.63 24.99
CA MET A 306 2.14 -12.81 25.83
C MET A 306 2.83 -13.94 25.06
N LYS A 307 4.13 -14.10 25.30
CA LYS A 307 4.84 -15.33 24.92
C LYS A 307 4.24 -16.45 25.76
N ASN A 308 3.40 -17.32 25.16
CA ASN A 308 3.06 -18.62 25.74
C ASN A 308 4.25 -19.56 25.64
#